data_eddde64cc1a4f86b550eeb959ddb3777
#
_entry.id   eddde64cc1a4f86b550eeb959ddb3777
#
_cell.length_a   1.000
_cell.length_b   1.000
_cell.length_c   1.000
_cell.angle_alpha   90.00
_cell.angle_beta   90.00
_cell.angle_gamma   90.00
#
_symmetry.space_group_name_H-M   'P 1'
#
loop_
_entity.id
_entity.type
_entity.pdbx_description
1 polymer ?
#
loop_
_entity_poly.entity_id
_entity_poly.type
_entity_poly.pdbx_seq_one_letter_code
_entity_poly.pdbx_strand_id
1 'polypeptide(L)'
;MKKTVLSLGLLLIPFSEPVAAGAAVPLIIPPPPQTQQPLPQLQPARVCPALEKALRVNLGGEAKVWSVTVLNSDGDVLGDVNGSVPRIPASNQKLISTAYALDRLGPDFRLKTRLLQNPDGSLELNGQGDPDLGIAGLQRFVLAALRQGGGPGESSNTVQLMVREEPRSNWWPSDWHPADRGYAYGAPITRLALTSNAVGGAVSDPYARLQRLFEREAQRRGGAVRIQRGQPPLSTSDAERMDPQIVLHEETSAPMHALLSLANTESHNFTAEVLMRQASGLWDVRAASRATERWMYEQGLPIQGLRVADGSGLSRNNRVTSRTIAALLMRMDQHPFSAYYQASMAIAGQRGTLRNLYRGSVLDGRFRGKTGTISGVRSISGYLQTADGPRYVSMISNGSVRPNTLMGQILRSVQRFSPCPSSVAPAKRRDALG
;
A
#
# COMPACT_ATOMS: atom_id res chain seq x y z
N MET A 1 66.52 -17.63 -34.13
CA MET A 1 65.24 -16.91 -34.38
C MET A 1 64.12 -17.95 -34.39
N LYS A 2 63.44 -18.15 -33.25
CA LYS A 2 62.26 -19.02 -33.17
C LYS A 2 61.07 -18.14 -32.78
N LYS A 3 60.08 -18.05 -33.68
CA LYS A 3 58.79 -17.35 -33.43
C LYS A 3 57.86 -18.28 -32.63
N THR A 4 57.49 -17.88 -31.43
CA THR A 4 56.50 -18.55 -30.60
C THR A 4 55.13 -17.92 -30.97
N VAL A 5 54.19 -18.76 -31.46
CA VAL A 5 52.81 -18.40 -31.73
C VAL A 5 52.01 -18.64 -30.42
N LEU A 6 51.45 -17.59 -29.86
CA LEU A 6 50.51 -17.69 -28.76
C LEU A 6 49.12 -17.97 -29.30
N SER A 7 48.57 -19.15 -28.96
CA SER A 7 47.20 -19.54 -29.24
C SER A 7 46.29 -18.97 -28.16
N LEU A 8 45.35 -18.11 -28.54
CA LEU A 8 44.34 -17.55 -27.67
C LEU A 8 43.16 -18.52 -27.58
N GLY A 9 43.06 -19.24 -26.48
CA GLY A 9 41.92 -20.13 -26.22
C GLY A 9 40.68 -19.34 -25.85
N LEU A 10 39.63 -19.40 -26.66
CA LEU A 10 38.32 -18.85 -26.42
C LEU A 10 37.61 -19.73 -25.36
N LEU A 11 37.47 -19.21 -24.14
CA LEU A 11 36.64 -19.84 -23.11
C LEU A 11 35.17 -19.61 -23.47
N LEU A 12 34.48 -20.64 -23.90
CA LEU A 12 33.02 -20.68 -24.02
C LEU A 12 32.44 -20.75 -22.62
N ILE A 13 31.82 -19.68 -22.19
CA ILE A 13 30.98 -19.64 -20.95
C ILE A 13 29.66 -20.33 -21.32
N PRO A 14 29.23 -21.39 -20.62
CA PRO A 14 27.92 -21.98 -20.86
C PRO A 14 26.82 -20.99 -20.49
N PHE A 15 25.94 -20.72 -21.46
CA PHE A 15 24.68 -20.03 -21.20
C PHE A 15 23.87 -20.89 -20.23
N SER A 16 23.67 -20.37 -19.02
CA SER A 16 22.69 -20.93 -18.09
C SER A 16 21.27 -20.74 -18.70
N GLU A 17 20.57 -21.83 -18.88
CA GLU A 17 19.16 -21.81 -19.27
C GLU A 17 18.34 -20.98 -18.28
N PRO A 18 17.34 -20.20 -18.74
CA PRO A 18 16.44 -19.49 -17.84
C PRO A 18 15.67 -20.53 -17.04
N VAL A 19 15.83 -20.47 -15.72
CA VAL A 19 14.98 -21.21 -14.78
C VAL A 19 13.54 -20.82 -15.08
N ALA A 20 12.75 -21.79 -15.55
CA ALA A 20 11.34 -21.62 -15.80
C ALA A 20 10.69 -21.09 -14.53
N ALA A 21 10.16 -19.88 -14.61
CA ALA A 21 9.34 -19.31 -13.53
C ALA A 21 8.19 -20.27 -13.28
N GLY A 22 8.20 -20.94 -12.13
CA GLY A 22 7.16 -21.86 -11.71
C GLY A 22 5.82 -21.15 -11.86
N ALA A 23 4.89 -21.73 -12.62
CA ALA A 23 3.56 -21.22 -12.79
C ALA A 23 2.95 -20.98 -11.39
N ALA A 24 2.60 -19.74 -11.09
CA ALA A 24 1.92 -19.41 -9.85
C ALA A 24 0.62 -20.22 -9.83
N VAL A 25 0.50 -21.13 -8.85
CA VAL A 25 -0.74 -21.87 -8.63
C VAL A 25 -1.82 -20.82 -8.33
N PRO A 26 -2.92 -20.77 -9.11
CA PRO A 26 -3.97 -19.80 -8.84
C PRO A 26 -4.54 -20.05 -7.45
N LEU A 27 -4.53 -19.00 -6.61
CA LEU A 27 -5.14 -19.04 -5.29
C LEU A 27 -6.65 -19.13 -5.49
N ILE A 28 -7.23 -20.32 -5.36
CA ILE A 28 -8.69 -20.51 -5.38
C ILE A 28 -9.21 -20.00 -4.04
N ILE A 29 -9.77 -18.78 -4.06
CA ILE A 29 -10.42 -18.19 -2.88
C ILE A 29 -11.91 -18.53 -2.96
N PRO A 30 -12.47 -19.14 -1.93
CA PRO A 30 -13.92 -19.36 -1.87
C PRO A 30 -14.67 -18.02 -1.89
N PRO A 31 -15.88 -17.96 -2.46
CA PRO A 31 -16.70 -16.75 -2.43
C PRO A 31 -16.92 -16.31 -0.97
N PRO A 32 -17.02 -15.00 -0.73
CA PRO A 32 -17.20 -14.48 0.62
C PRO A 32 -18.47 -15.02 1.25
N PRO A 33 -18.44 -15.37 2.55
CA PRO A 33 -19.67 -15.70 3.27
C PRO A 33 -20.58 -14.46 3.27
N GLN A 34 -21.86 -14.66 2.94
CA GLN A 34 -22.83 -13.57 2.74
C GLN A 34 -23.23 -12.81 4.02
N THR A 35 -22.76 -13.23 5.19
CA THR A 35 -23.02 -12.59 6.46
C THR A 35 -21.71 -12.16 7.12
N GLN A 36 -21.48 -10.84 7.16
CA GLN A 36 -20.43 -10.30 8.02
C GLN A 36 -20.84 -10.49 9.48
N GLN A 37 -20.13 -11.35 10.19
CA GLN A 37 -20.32 -11.46 11.64
C GLN A 37 -19.93 -10.11 12.28
N PRO A 38 -20.71 -9.61 13.28
CA PRO A 38 -20.32 -8.43 14.01
C PRO A 38 -18.94 -8.65 14.65
N LEU A 39 -18.09 -7.62 14.60
CA LEU A 39 -16.77 -7.69 15.25
C LEU A 39 -16.93 -8.01 16.73
N PRO A 40 -16.10 -8.89 17.30
CA PRO A 40 -15.95 -8.97 18.73
C PRO A 40 -15.59 -7.57 19.25
N GLN A 41 -16.36 -7.07 20.18
CA GLN A 41 -16.01 -5.78 20.83
C GLN A 41 -14.68 -5.95 21.54
N LEU A 42 -13.79 -4.95 21.45
CA LEU A 42 -12.55 -4.95 22.22
C LEU A 42 -12.90 -5.06 23.71
N GLN A 43 -12.50 -6.18 24.32
CA GLN A 43 -12.81 -6.45 25.73
C GLN A 43 -11.61 -6.00 26.59
N PRO A 44 -11.79 -5.03 27.47
CA PRO A 44 -10.72 -4.60 28.38
C PRO A 44 -10.39 -5.64 29.47
N ALA A 45 -11.20 -6.69 29.60
CA ALA A 45 -11.26 -7.52 30.80
C ALA A 45 -10.20 -8.64 30.89
N ARG A 46 -9.50 -8.98 29.82
CA ARG A 46 -8.52 -10.09 29.85
C ARG A 46 -7.09 -9.62 29.53
N VAL A 47 -6.59 -8.74 30.38
CA VAL A 47 -5.17 -8.33 30.31
C VAL A 47 -4.28 -9.53 30.67
N CYS A 48 -3.20 -9.71 29.93
CA CYS A 48 -2.12 -10.61 30.33
C CYS A 48 -1.10 -9.84 31.21
N PRO A 49 -1.15 -9.96 32.55
CA PRO A 49 -0.32 -9.13 33.44
C PRO A 49 1.19 -9.30 33.16
N ALA A 50 1.61 -10.52 32.81
CA ALA A 50 3.00 -10.82 32.48
C ALA A 50 3.47 -10.08 31.20
N LEU A 51 2.61 -10.06 30.17
CA LEU A 51 2.89 -9.32 28.94
C LEU A 51 2.89 -7.81 29.21
N GLU A 52 1.89 -7.28 29.87
CA GLU A 52 1.80 -5.83 30.15
C GLU A 52 3.01 -5.34 30.93
N LYS A 53 3.42 -6.09 31.98
CA LYS A 53 4.66 -5.80 32.73
C LYS A 53 5.89 -5.81 31.81
N ALA A 54 6.01 -6.81 30.92
CA ALA A 54 7.12 -6.89 29.98
C ALA A 54 7.14 -5.73 28.99
N LEU A 55 5.98 -5.30 28.47
CA LEU A 55 5.89 -4.13 27.61
C LEU A 55 6.41 -2.86 28.31
N ARG A 56 5.97 -2.61 29.54
CA ARG A 56 6.40 -1.44 30.34
C ARG A 56 7.89 -1.50 30.66
N VAL A 57 8.42 -2.67 31.03
CA VAL A 57 9.84 -2.86 31.32
C VAL A 57 10.71 -2.65 30.07
N ASN A 58 10.31 -3.20 28.92
CA ASN A 58 11.04 -3.01 27.67
C ASN A 58 11.09 -1.54 27.24
N LEU A 59 9.98 -0.83 27.35
CA LEU A 59 9.88 0.57 26.95
C LEU A 59 10.63 1.50 27.94
N GLY A 60 10.61 1.16 29.23
CA GLY A 60 11.29 1.94 30.27
C GLY A 60 10.99 3.44 30.18
N GLY A 61 12.02 4.27 30.17
CA GLY A 61 11.90 5.74 30.07
C GLY A 61 11.32 6.25 28.75
N GLU A 62 11.30 5.41 27.69
CA GLU A 62 10.71 5.79 26.40
C GLU A 62 9.20 5.54 26.33
N ALA A 63 8.55 4.96 27.34
CA ALA A 63 7.13 4.60 27.31
C ALA A 63 6.22 5.78 26.88
N LYS A 64 6.55 7.02 27.25
CA LYS A 64 5.78 8.23 26.92
C LYS A 64 5.71 8.52 25.41
N VAL A 65 6.69 8.10 24.61
CA VAL A 65 6.75 8.32 23.15
C VAL A 65 6.22 7.14 22.34
N TRP A 66 5.77 6.07 23.01
CA TRP A 66 5.23 4.87 22.40
C TRP A 66 3.72 4.71 22.64
N SER A 67 3.04 4.15 21.63
CA SER A 67 1.74 3.50 21.77
C SER A 67 1.88 2.06 21.30
N VAL A 68 1.47 1.11 22.15
CA VAL A 68 1.54 -0.33 21.88
C VAL A 68 0.21 -0.97 22.24
N THR A 69 -0.34 -1.78 21.36
CA THR A 69 -1.54 -2.59 21.60
C THR A 69 -1.33 -3.99 21.05
N VAL A 70 -1.71 -4.99 21.82
CA VAL A 70 -1.68 -6.41 21.46
C VAL A 70 -3.05 -7.01 21.73
N LEU A 71 -3.69 -7.56 20.68
CA LEU A 71 -4.97 -8.25 20.77
C LEU A 71 -4.81 -9.74 20.43
N ASN A 72 -5.73 -10.57 20.94
CA ASN A 72 -5.97 -11.93 20.45
C ASN A 72 -7.14 -11.97 19.43
N SER A 73 -7.47 -13.16 18.94
CA SER A 73 -8.60 -13.38 18.00
C SER A 73 -9.97 -13.10 18.59
N ASP A 74 -10.10 -13.16 19.91
CA ASP A 74 -11.37 -12.93 20.62
C ASP A 74 -11.63 -11.44 20.87
N GLY A 75 -10.65 -10.57 20.55
CA GLY A 75 -10.73 -9.14 20.79
C GLY A 75 -10.23 -8.70 22.18
N ASP A 76 -9.69 -9.62 22.98
CA ASP A 76 -9.11 -9.30 24.27
C ASP A 76 -7.85 -8.43 24.09
N VAL A 77 -7.76 -7.36 24.86
CA VAL A 77 -6.58 -6.50 24.95
C VAL A 77 -5.57 -7.14 25.89
N LEU A 78 -4.66 -7.96 25.37
CA LEU A 78 -3.68 -8.69 26.17
C LEU A 78 -2.61 -7.78 26.79
N GLY A 79 -2.27 -6.70 26.11
CA GLY A 79 -1.32 -5.71 26.60
C GLY A 79 -1.50 -4.37 25.89
N ASP A 80 -1.42 -3.29 26.66
CA ASP A 80 -1.61 -1.93 26.16
C ASP A 80 -0.72 -0.93 26.90
N VAL A 81 -0.01 -0.12 26.12
CA VAL A 81 0.73 1.04 26.67
C VAL A 81 0.38 2.24 25.79
N ASN A 82 -0.35 3.21 26.36
CA ASN A 82 -0.81 4.41 25.66
C ASN A 82 -1.59 4.09 24.36
N GLY A 83 -2.28 2.97 24.29
CA GLY A 83 -2.92 2.46 23.07
C GLY A 83 -3.99 3.38 22.50
N SER A 84 -4.60 4.22 23.31
CA SER A 84 -5.59 5.24 22.93
C SER A 84 -4.97 6.62 22.58
N VAL A 85 -3.66 6.79 22.71
CA VAL A 85 -2.99 8.05 22.36
C VAL A 85 -2.76 8.14 20.86
N PRO A 86 -3.35 9.13 20.15
CA PRO A 86 -3.17 9.30 18.72
C PRO A 86 -1.71 9.69 18.39
N ARG A 87 -1.12 9.00 17.42
CA ARG A 87 0.25 9.26 16.96
C ARG A 87 0.32 9.37 15.45
N ILE A 88 1.40 9.96 14.97
CA ILE A 88 1.74 9.97 13.54
C ILE A 88 2.13 8.53 13.15
N PRO A 89 1.40 7.87 12.22
CA PRO A 89 1.62 6.46 11.90
C PRO A 89 2.76 6.20 10.91
N ALA A 90 3.23 7.23 10.20
CA ALA A 90 4.02 7.03 8.98
C ALA A 90 3.33 6.00 8.05
N SER A 91 4.08 5.15 7.36
CA SER A 91 3.51 4.20 6.39
C SER A 91 2.59 3.11 6.98
N ASN A 92 2.35 3.08 8.31
CA ASN A 92 1.28 2.25 8.86
C ASN A 92 -0.12 2.78 8.45
N GLN A 93 -0.22 4.03 7.98
CA GLN A 93 -1.41 4.57 7.30
C GLN A 93 -1.84 3.71 6.12
N LYS A 94 -0.90 3.07 5.42
CA LYS A 94 -1.21 2.19 4.28
C LYS A 94 -2.05 0.97 4.65
N LEU A 95 -1.98 0.52 5.90
CA LEU A 95 -2.87 -0.55 6.38
C LEU A 95 -4.35 -0.13 6.27
N ILE A 96 -4.66 1.12 6.57
CA ILE A 96 -6.02 1.67 6.43
C ILE A 96 -6.39 1.78 4.95
N SER A 97 -5.56 2.41 4.13
CA SER A 97 -5.84 2.66 2.72
C SER A 97 -6.00 1.37 1.91
N THR A 98 -5.18 0.35 2.20
CA THR A 98 -5.23 -0.94 1.52
C THR A 98 -6.40 -1.81 2.00
N ALA A 99 -6.75 -1.75 3.28
CA ALA A 99 -7.96 -2.41 3.80
C ALA A 99 -9.21 -1.81 3.17
N TYR A 100 -9.31 -0.48 3.14
CA TYR A 100 -10.42 0.24 2.52
C TYR A 100 -10.55 -0.11 1.03
N ALA A 101 -9.43 -0.14 0.30
CA ALA A 101 -9.45 -0.48 -1.12
C ALA A 101 -9.90 -1.93 -1.37
N LEU A 102 -9.39 -2.87 -0.58
CA LEU A 102 -9.77 -4.27 -0.73
C LEU A 102 -11.25 -4.51 -0.39
N ASP A 103 -11.76 -3.87 0.66
CA ASP A 103 -13.18 -3.98 1.07
C ASP A 103 -14.12 -3.40 0.01
N ARG A 104 -13.80 -2.22 -0.55
CA ARG A 104 -14.69 -1.51 -1.47
C ARG A 104 -14.60 -1.97 -2.91
N LEU A 105 -13.42 -2.36 -3.37
CA LEU A 105 -13.16 -2.66 -4.77
C LEU A 105 -13.04 -4.16 -5.06
N GLY A 106 -12.80 -4.98 -4.02
CA GLY A 106 -12.65 -6.41 -4.16
C GLY A 106 -11.31 -6.87 -4.74
N PRO A 107 -11.06 -8.20 -4.75
CA PRO A 107 -9.76 -8.78 -5.13
C PRO A 107 -9.49 -8.76 -6.63
N ASP A 108 -10.51 -8.66 -7.47
CA ASP A 108 -10.40 -8.71 -8.93
C ASP A 108 -10.20 -7.32 -9.56
N PHE A 109 -10.27 -6.28 -8.74
CA PHE A 109 -10.12 -4.91 -9.20
C PHE A 109 -8.77 -4.69 -9.90
N ARG A 110 -8.83 -3.93 -11.01
CA ARG A 110 -7.67 -3.43 -11.75
C ARG A 110 -7.89 -1.98 -12.10
N LEU A 111 -6.83 -1.19 -12.03
CA LEU A 111 -6.81 0.17 -12.54
C LEU A 111 -6.82 0.13 -14.07
N LYS A 112 -7.52 1.06 -14.69
CA LYS A 112 -7.69 1.14 -16.15
C LYS A 112 -7.17 2.46 -16.68
N THR A 113 -6.50 2.38 -17.83
CA THR A 113 -6.18 3.53 -18.67
C THR A 113 -6.82 3.29 -20.02
N ARG A 114 -7.62 4.24 -20.53
CA ARG A 114 -8.44 4.08 -21.73
C ARG A 114 -8.23 5.21 -22.72
N LEU A 115 -8.08 4.85 -23.98
CA LEU A 115 -8.31 5.77 -25.09
C LEU A 115 -9.75 5.60 -25.53
N LEU A 116 -10.49 6.66 -25.49
CA LEU A 116 -11.92 6.71 -25.77
C LEU A 116 -12.18 7.60 -26.98
N GLN A 117 -13.21 7.25 -27.75
CA GLN A 117 -13.79 8.12 -28.77
C GLN A 117 -15.16 8.58 -28.30
N ASN A 118 -15.36 9.88 -28.25
CA ASN A 118 -16.63 10.52 -27.92
C ASN A 118 -17.59 10.45 -29.12
N PRO A 119 -18.91 10.65 -28.92
CA PRO A 119 -19.89 10.66 -30.02
C PRO A 119 -19.60 11.69 -31.11
N ASP A 120 -18.93 12.79 -30.79
CA ASP A 120 -18.48 13.82 -31.72
C ASP A 120 -17.20 13.46 -32.49
N GLY A 121 -16.66 12.26 -32.28
CA GLY A 121 -15.42 11.78 -32.88
C GLY A 121 -14.15 12.24 -32.19
N SER A 122 -14.22 13.13 -31.20
CA SER A 122 -13.03 13.55 -30.44
C SER A 122 -12.43 12.41 -29.60
N LEU A 123 -11.10 12.46 -29.44
CA LEU A 123 -10.37 11.43 -28.69
C LEU A 123 -10.04 11.89 -27.28
N GLU A 124 -10.20 10.99 -26.32
CA GLU A 124 -9.93 11.23 -24.92
C GLU A 124 -9.06 10.13 -24.32
N LEU A 125 -8.03 10.52 -23.57
CA LEU A 125 -7.21 9.59 -22.76
C LEU A 125 -7.55 9.80 -21.28
N ASN A 126 -8.06 8.75 -20.67
CA ASN A 126 -8.52 8.75 -19.28
C ASN A 126 -7.78 7.65 -18.48
N GLY A 127 -7.26 7.98 -17.29
CA GLY A 127 -6.52 7.07 -16.43
C GLY A 127 -7.03 7.01 -15.00
N GLN A 128 -6.80 5.89 -14.35
CA GLN A 128 -7.14 5.66 -12.95
C GLN A 128 -5.91 5.64 -12.02
N GLY A 129 -4.72 6.03 -12.53
CA GLY A 129 -3.50 6.08 -11.74
C GLY A 129 -2.76 4.73 -11.68
N ASP A 130 -2.71 3.99 -12.77
CA ASP A 130 -1.93 2.75 -12.84
C ASP A 130 -0.45 3.02 -12.51
N PRO A 131 0.12 2.42 -11.43
CA PRO A 131 1.50 2.64 -11.03
C PRO A 131 2.51 2.03 -12.01
N ASP A 132 2.08 1.03 -12.80
CA ASP A 132 2.94 0.24 -13.67
C ASP A 132 2.79 0.62 -15.14
N LEU A 133 1.94 1.61 -15.48
CA LEU A 133 1.81 2.07 -16.86
C LEU A 133 3.18 2.54 -17.40
N GLY A 134 3.73 1.75 -18.30
CA GLY A 134 5.07 1.96 -18.86
C GLY A 134 5.06 2.56 -20.26
N ILE A 135 6.26 2.73 -20.81
CA ILE A 135 6.47 3.28 -22.17
C ILE A 135 5.80 2.39 -23.24
N ALA A 136 5.80 1.05 -23.07
CA ALA A 136 5.15 0.16 -24.00
C ALA A 136 3.62 0.37 -24.07
N GLY A 137 2.96 0.61 -22.95
CA GLY A 137 1.54 0.97 -22.92
C GLY A 137 1.30 2.31 -23.61
N LEU A 138 2.12 3.33 -23.32
CA LEU A 138 2.06 4.61 -24.02
C LEU A 138 2.17 4.43 -25.56
N GLN A 139 3.10 3.60 -26.03
CA GLN A 139 3.29 3.33 -27.46
C GLN A 139 2.05 2.71 -28.11
N ARG A 140 1.33 1.83 -27.39
CA ARG A 140 0.06 1.25 -27.87
C ARG A 140 -1.04 2.29 -27.96
N PHE A 141 -1.14 3.21 -26.98
CA PHE A 141 -2.09 4.33 -27.04
C PHE A 141 -1.81 5.26 -28.21
N VAL A 142 -0.55 5.62 -28.46
CA VAL A 142 -0.17 6.44 -29.63
C VAL A 142 -0.57 5.76 -30.92
N LEU A 143 -0.27 4.45 -31.08
CA LEU A 143 -0.65 3.69 -32.25
C LEU A 143 -2.17 3.65 -32.46
N ALA A 144 -2.93 3.44 -31.38
CA ALA A 144 -4.38 3.41 -31.42
C ALA A 144 -4.96 4.79 -31.81
N ALA A 145 -4.41 5.89 -31.28
CA ALA A 145 -4.82 7.25 -31.60
C ALA A 145 -4.53 7.59 -33.07
N LEU A 146 -3.34 7.27 -33.58
CA LEU A 146 -2.98 7.53 -34.99
C LEU A 146 -3.87 6.79 -36.00
N ARG A 147 -4.41 5.62 -35.64
CA ARG A 147 -5.34 4.87 -36.51
C ARG A 147 -6.69 5.57 -36.70
N GLN A 148 -7.05 6.48 -35.82
CA GLN A 148 -8.31 7.26 -35.90
C GLN A 148 -8.14 8.57 -36.67
N GLY A 149 -6.91 9.10 -36.77
CA GLY A 149 -6.62 10.40 -37.40
C GLY A 149 -6.37 10.38 -38.91
N GLY A 150 -6.67 9.27 -39.61
CA GLY A 150 -6.37 9.09 -41.02
C GLY A 150 -7.60 8.80 -41.87
N GLY A 151 -8.64 9.63 -41.87
CA GLY A 151 -9.70 9.58 -42.88
C GLY A 151 -9.13 9.90 -44.28
N PRO A 152 -9.53 9.23 -45.35
CA PRO A 152 -9.11 9.58 -46.70
C PRO A 152 -9.66 10.96 -47.07
N GLY A 153 -8.78 11.96 -47.13
CA GLY A 153 -9.11 13.32 -47.54
C GLY A 153 -8.73 14.45 -46.58
N GLU A 154 -8.28 14.17 -45.38
CA GLU A 154 -7.81 15.20 -44.46
C GLU A 154 -6.30 15.49 -44.60
N SER A 155 -6.00 16.74 -44.98
CA SER A 155 -4.61 17.23 -45.18
C SER A 155 -3.84 17.51 -43.88
N SER A 156 -4.38 17.15 -42.72
CA SER A 156 -3.73 17.32 -41.41
C SER A 156 -3.62 15.98 -40.69
N ASN A 157 -2.45 15.35 -40.75
CA ASN A 157 -2.12 14.11 -40.01
C ASN A 157 -1.97 14.33 -38.49
N THR A 158 -2.53 15.40 -37.91
CA THR A 158 -2.38 15.72 -36.50
C THR A 158 -3.63 15.30 -35.73
N VAL A 159 -3.49 14.26 -34.92
CA VAL A 159 -4.55 13.80 -34.00
C VAL A 159 -4.65 14.72 -32.80
N GLN A 160 -5.83 15.25 -32.53
CA GLN A 160 -6.11 15.98 -31.29
C GLN A 160 -6.51 14.98 -30.21
N LEU A 161 -5.81 14.99 -29.08
CA LEU A 161 -6.04 14.07 -27.96
C LEU A 161 -6.28 14.87 -26.67
N MET A 162 -7.48 14.78 -26.12
CA MET A 162 -7.78 15.33 -24.82
C MET A 162 -7.31 14.39 -23.72
N VAL A 163 -6.51 14.88 -22.79
CA VAL A 163 -6.03 14.14 -21.63
C VAL A 163 -6.76 14.61 -20.38
N ARG A 164 -7.55 13.75 -19.75
CA ARG A 164 -8.25 14.03 -18.51
C ARG A 164 -7.32 13.89 -17.32
N GLU A 165 -6.83 15.01 -16.82
CA GLU A 165 -5.87 15.03 -15.73
C GLU A 165 -6.16 16.14 -14.71
N GLU A 166 -5.89 15.82 -13.44
CA GLU A 166 -6.06 16.76 -12.33
C GLU A 166 -5.19 18.02 -12.51
N PRO A 167 -5.66 19.16 -12.03
CA PRO A 167 -4.84 20.38 -12.02
C PRO A 167 -3.59 20.16 -11.12
N ARG A 168 -2.51 20.85 -11.46
CA ARG A 168 -1.23 20.71 -10.74
C ARG A 168 -1.33 20.91 -9.23
N SER A 169 -2.26 21.75 -8.78
CA SER A 169 -2.55 21.99 -7.36
C SER A 169 -2.97 20.72 -6.60
N ASN A 170 -3.52 19.72 -7.30
CA ASN A 170 -4.05 18.48 -6.72
C ASN A 170 -3.09 17.30 -6.84
N TRP A 171 -1.91 17.49 -7.47
CA TRP A 171 -0.94 16.39 -7.65
C TRP A 171 -0.29 15.93 -6.36
N TRP A 172 -0.26 16.77 -5.34
CA TRP A 172 0.24 16.42 -4.01
C TRP A 172 -0.79 16.74 -2.93
N PRO A 173 -0.93 15.92 -1.90
CA PRO A 173 -1.55 16.37 -0.67
C PRO A 173 -0.91 17.68 -0.20
N SER A 174 -1.73 18.65 0.17
CA SER A 174 -1.28 20.03 0.43
C SER A 174 -0.24 20.14 1.55
N ASP A 175 -0.25 19.20 2.48
CA ASP A 175 0.62 19.13 3.65
C ASP A 175 1.86 18.22 3.49
N TRP A 176 2.09 17.68 2.29
CA TRP A 176 3.37 17.04 2.01
C TRP A 176 4.51 18.06 1.97
N HIS A 177 5.55 17.78 2.74
CA HIS A 177 6.67 18.68 2.81
C HIS A 177 7.30 18.90 1.42
N PRO A 178 7.58 20.16 1.00
CA PRO A 178 8.12 20.44 -0.33
C PRO A 178 9.40 19.68 -0.65
N ALA A 179 10.27 19.46 0.35
CA ALA A 179 11.52 18.73 0.18
C ALA A 179 11.29 17.25 -0.20
N ASP A 180 10.16 16.64 0.19
CA ASP A 180 9.85 15.26 -0.14
C ASP A 180 9.44 15.09 -1.60
N ARG A 181 8.93 16.15 -2.24
CA ARG A 181 8.39 16.13 -3.60
C ARG A 181 9.43 15.90 -4.70
N GLY A 182 10.72 16.02 -4.38
CA GLY A 182 11.82 15.69 -5.29
C GLY A 182 12.22 14.22 -5.33
N TYR A 183 11.80 13.44 -4.34
CA TYR A 183 12.14 12.04 -4.24
C TYR A 183 11.05 11.14 -4.85
N ALA A 184 11.44 9.95 -5.29
CA ALA A 184 10.51 8.97 -5.86
C ALA A 184 9.32 8.65 -4.93
N TYR A 185 9.54 8.62 -3.62
CA TYR A 185 8.46 8.40 -2.64
C TYR A 185 7.50 9.59 -2.48
N GLY A 186 7.89 10.78 -2.93
CA GLY A 186 7.08 12.00 -2.95
C GLY A 186 6.62 12.40 -4.35
N ALA A 187 6.65 11.47 -5.31
CA ALA A 187 6.22 11.70 -6.68
C ALA A 187 4.74 12.18 -6.76
N PRO A 188 4.42 13.04 -7.73
CA PRO A 188 3.06 13.58 -7.88
C PRO A 188 2.05 12.47 -8.20
N ILE A 189 0.86 12.58 -7.62
CA ILE A 189 -0.24 11.63 -7.79
C ILE A 189 -1.13 12.11 -8.93
N THR A 190 -1.04 11.45 -10.07
CA THR A 190 -1.77 11.80 -11.28
C THR A 190 -2.58 10.62 -11.80
N ARG A 191 -3.62 10.89 -12.59
CA ARG A 191 -4.45 9.85 -13.21
C ARG A 191 -3.69 9.10 -14.30
N LEU A 192 -2.82 9.80 -15.02
CA LEU A 192 -1.96 9.24 -16.06
C LEU A 192 -0.50 9.29 -15.57
N ALA A 193 -0.09 8.25 -14.88
CA ALA A 193 1.24 8.13 -14.29
C ALA A 193 2.10 7.14 -15.06
N LEU A 194 3.06 7.65 -15.82
CA LEU A 194 4.07 6.78 -16.42
C LEU A 194 5.13 6.41 -15.39
N THR A 195 5.24 5.10 -15.07
CA THR A 195 6.19 4.57 -14.07
C THR A 195 6.03 5.25 -12.70
N SER A 196 4.79 5.37 -12.23
CA SER A 196 4.43 6.04 -10.95
C SER A 196 4.98 7.47 -10.84
N ASN A 197 5.21 8.15 -11.96
CA ASN A 197 5.84 9.48 -12.02
C ASN A 197 7.22 9.55 -11.33
N ALA A 198 7.96 8.45 -11.30
CA ALA A 198 9.29 8.37 -10.73
C ALA A 198 10.29 7.72 -11.71
N VAL A 199 11.39 8.42 -11.99
CA VAL A 199 12.50 7.94 -12.81
C VAL A 199 13.80 8.44 -12.17
N GLY A 200 14.43 7.61 -11.35
CA GLY A 200 15.58 8.02 -10.52
C GLY A 200 15.22 8.98 -9.37
N GLY A 201 14.19 9.77 -9.52
CA GLY A 201 13.57 10.71 -8.57
C GLY A 201 12.15 11.02 -9.01
N ALA A 202 11.48 11.95 -8.36
CA ALA A 202 10.13 12.37 -8.78
C ALA A 202 10.17 13.14 -10.11
N VAL A 203 9.20 12.86 -10.98
CA VAL A 203 8.96 13.67 -12.19
C VAL A 203 8.16 14.91 -11.80
N SER A 204 8.76 16.07 -11.86
CA SER A 204 8.14 17.32 -11.39
C SER A 204 6.94 17.78 -12.23
N ASP A 205 6.90 17.42 -13.50
CA ASP A 205 5.78 17.67 -14.41
C ASP A 205 5.45 16.43 -15.25
N PRO A 206 4.63 15.51 -14.71
CA PRO A 206 4.20 14.30 -15.42
C PRO A 206 3.43 14.59 -16.70
N TYR A 207 2.62 15.65 -16.72
CA TYR A 207 1.85 16.01 -17.89
C TYR A 207 2.75 16.43 -19.06
N ALA A 208 3.69 17.33 -18.82
CA ALA A 208 4.66 17.74 -19.84
C ALA A 208 5.55 16.55 -20.29
N ARG A 209 5.88 15.61 -19.39
CA ARG A 209 6.59 14.37 -19.76
C ARG A 209 5.73 13.50 -20.67
N LEU A 210 4.46 13.29 -20.31
CA LEU A 210 3.50 12.52 -21.11
C LEU A 210 3.40 13.10 -22.52
N GLN A 211 3.17 14.42 -22.63
CA GLN A 211 3.07 15.14 -23.90
C GLN A 211 4.28 14.90 -24.78
N ARG A 212 5.48 15.18 -24.28
CA ARG A 212 6.74 14.96 -25.03
C ARG A 212 6.91 13.52 -25.51
N LEU A 213 6.51 12.55 -24.71
CA LEU A 213 6.65 11.13 -25.06
C LEU A 213 5.63 10.74 -26.13
N PHE A 214 4.39 11.22 -26.05
CA PHE A 214 3.37 11.00 -27.07
C PHE A 214 3.77 11.60 -28.40
N GLU A 215 4.17 12.88 -28.42
CA GLU A 215 4.58 13.60 -29.63
C GLU A 215 5.77 12.90 -30.29
N ARG A 216 6.80 12.54 -29.52
CA ARG A 216 7.99 11.83 -30.03
C ARG A 216 7.63 10.48 -30.63
N GLU A 217 6.76 9.72 -29.99
CA GLU A 217 6.36 8.40 -30.47
C GLU A 217 5.48 8.52 -31.73
N ALA A 218 4.58 9.50 -31.79
CA ALA A 218 3.79 9.79 -32.98
C ALA A 218 4.68 10.14 -34.17
N GLN A 219 5.68 11.02 -33.98
CA GLN A 219 6.65 11.39 -35.03
C GLN A 219 7.43 10.19 -35.54
N ARG A 220 7.88 9.29 -34.63
CA ARG A 220 8.58 8.04 -35.04
C ARG A 220 7.73 7.14 -35.93
N ARG A 221 6.41 7.26 -35.85
CA ARG A 221 5.43 6.51 -36.65
C ARG A 221 4.91 7.27 -37.88
N GLY A 222 5.52 8.41 -38.18
CA GLY A 222 5.16 9.24 -39.33
C GLY A 222 3.86 10.04 -39.17
N GLY A 223 3.35 10.18 -37.93
CA GLY A 223 2.17 10.98 -37.61
C GLY A 223 2.44 12.07 -36.57
N ALA A 224 1.42 12.82 -36.22
CA ALA A 224 1.48 13.84 -35.17
C ALA A 224 0.30 13.70 -34.21
N VAL A 225 0.56 13.88 -32.90
CA VAL A 225 -0.48 13.95 -31.87
C VAL A 225 -0.28 15.22 -31.08
N ARG A 226 -1.34 16.01 -30.93
CA ARG A 226 -1.36 17.20 -30.08
C ARG A 226 -2.22 16.91 -28.85
N ILE A 227 -1.62 17.01 -27.67
CA ILE A 227 -2.31 16.78 -26.41
C ILE A 227 -2.86 18.09 -25.87
N GLN A 228 -4.13 18.06 -25.43
CA GLN A 228 -4.78 19.12 -24.68
C GLN A 228 -5.23 18.59 -23.32
N ARG A 229 -5.10 19.40 -22.26
CA ARG A 229 -5.59 19.04 -20.94
C ARG A 229 -7.09 19.32 -20.83
N GLY A 230 -7.87 18.29 -20.51
CA GLY A 230 -9.26 18.38 -20.11
C GLY A 230 -9.43 18.21 -18.60
N GLN A 231 -10.54 18.69 -18.06
CA GLN A 231 -10.93 18.43 -16.69
C GLN A 231 -11.38 16.98 -16.55
N PRO A 232 -10.94 16.25 -15.52
CA PRO A 232 -11.42 14.91 -15.24
C PRO A 232 -12.84 14.96 -14.69
N PRO A 233 -13.61 13.85 -14.74
CA PRO A 233 -14.90 13.77 -14.05
C PRO A 233 -14.68 13.91 -12.54
N LEU A 234 -15.62 14.56 -11.85
CA LEU A 234 -15.54 14.83 -10.41
C LEU A 234 -15.61 13.56 -9.56
N SER A 235 -16.35 12.55 -10.07
CA SER A 235 -16.50 11.25 -9.42
C SER A 235 -16.59 10.13 -10.46
N THR A 236 -16.51 8.86 -10.00
CA THR A 236 -16.76 7.68 -10.85
C THR A 236 -18.20 7.65 -11.37
N SER A 237 -19.17 8.07 -10.56
CA SER A 237 -20.58 8.16 -10.98
C SER A 237 -20.83 9.20 -12.06
N ASP A 238 -20.05 10.29 -12.09
CA ASP A 238 -20.14 11.28 -13.18
C ASP A 238 -19.55 10.71 -14.47
N ALA A 239 -18.47 9.93 -14.36
CA ALA A 239 -17.89 9.23 -15.51
C ALA A 239 -18.86 8.21 -16.15
N GLU A 240 -19.70 7.57 -15.33
CA GLU A 240 -20.72 6.59 -15.79
C GLU A 240 -21.94 7.26 -16.45
N ARG A 241 -22.20 8.54 -16.17
CA ARG A 241 -23.30 9.32 -16.76
C ARG A 241 -22.93 10.03 -18.05
N MET A 242 -21.67 9.96 -18.47
CA MET A 242 -21.23 10.55 -19.73
C MET A 242 -21.87 9.79 -20.91
N ASP A 243 -22.05 10.49 -22.03
CA ASP A 243 -22.53 9.89 -23.27
C ASP A 243 -21.71 8.63 -23.62
N PRO A 244 -22.32 7.64 -24.29
CA PRO A 244 -21.67 6.38 -24.60
C PRO A 244 -20.42 6.61 -25.46
N GLN A 245 -19.27 6.29 -24.89
CA GLN A 245 -17.96 6.40 -25.53
C GLN A 245 -17.52 5.04 -26.06
N ILE A 246 -16.81 5.04 -27.18
CA ILE A 246 -16.20 3.83 -27.73
C ILE A 246 -14.80 3.67 -27.15
N VAL A 247 -14.51 2.50 -26.54
CA VAL A 247 -13.16 2.17 -26.07
C VAL A 247 -12.30 1.73 -27.25
N LEU A 248 -11.36 2.54 -27.67
CA LEU A 248 -10.44 2.24 -28.77
C LEU A 248 -9.23 1.40 -28.31
N HIS A 249 -8.78 1.63 -27.08
CA HIS A 249 -7.71 0.86 -26.46
C HIS A 249 -7.80 0.96 -24.93
N GLU A 250 -7.51 -0.15 -24.26
CA GLU A 250 -7.47 -0.20 -22.78
C GLU A 250 -6.17 -0.91 -22.32
N GLU A 251 -5.51 -0.31 -21.36
CA GLU A 251 -4.47 -0.94 -20.54
C GLU A 251 -4.99 -1.15 -19.14
N THR A 252 -4.69 -2.29 -18.53
CA THR A 252 -5.07 -2.61 -17.16
C THR A 252 -3.85 -2.86 -16.31
N SER A 253 -3.89 -2.38 -15.06
CA SER A 253 -2.85 -2.66 -14.06
C SER A 253 -2.77 -4.14 -13.71
N ALA A 254 -1.73 -4.47 -12.94
CA ALA A 254 -1.73 -5.69 -12.17
C ALA A 254 -2.99 -5.79 -11.27
N PRO A 255 -3.44 -7.01 -10.88
CA PRO A 255 -4.62 -7.19 -10.05
C PRO A 255 -4.42 -6.67 -8.62
N MET A 256 -5.53 -6.53 -7.86
CA MET A 256 -5.54 -5.96 -6.50
C MET A 256 -4.45 -6.56 -5.60
N HIS A 257 -4.22 -7.87 -5.62
CA HIS A 257 -3.20 -8.48 -4.75
C HIS A 257 -1.77 -7.95 -5.01
N ALA A 258 -1.44 -7.64 -6.26
CA ALA A 258 -0.15 -7.04 -6.61
C ALA A 258 -0.09 -5.56 -6.20
N LEU A 259 -1.19 -4.81 -6.39
CA LEU A 259 -1.29 -3.41 -5.94
C LEU A 259 -1.18 -3.32 -4.41
N LEU A 260 -1.85 -4.21 -3.67
CA LEU A 260 -1.72 -4.31 -2.21
C LEU A 260 -0.29 -4.63 -1.79
N SER A 261 0.38 -5.59 -2.47
CA SER A 261 1.78 -5.93 -2.20
C SER A 261 2.72 -4.77 -2.47
N LEU A 262 2.53 -4.04 -3.56
CA LEU A 262 3.31 -2.86 -3.88
C LEU A 262 3.17 -1.79 -2.77
N ALA A 263 1.95 -1.56 -2.28
CA ALA A 263 1.68 -0.61 -1.20
C ALA A 263 2.22 -1.08 0.16
N ASN A 264 2.02 -2.36 0.54
CA ASN A 264 2.33 -2.85 1.89
C ASN A 264 3.72 -3.47 1.99
N THR A 265 4.11 -4.36 1.07
CA THR A 265 5.42 -5.04 1.09
C THR A 265 6.55 -4.07 0.76
N GLU A 266 6.40 -3.28 -0.32
CA GLU A 266 7.41 -2.34 -0.80
C GLU A 266 7.22 -0.91 -0.26
N SER A 267 6.11 -0.67 0.42
CA SER A 267 5.78 0.64 1.01
C SER A 267 5.58 1.75 -0.01
N HIS A 268 5.07 1.43 -1.22
CA HIS A 268 4.93 2.37 -2.33
C HIS A 268 3.85 3.41 -2.05
N ASN A 269 4.25 4.69 -1.97
CA ASN A 269 3.35 5.78 -1.59
C ASN A 269 2.31 6.06 -2.68
N PHE A 270 2.76 6.16 -3.93
CA PHE A 270 1.88 6.43 -5.07
C PHE A 270 0.70 5.45 -5.12
N THR A 271 0.97 4.14 -5.04
CA THR A 271 -0.08 3.11 -5.08
C THR A 271 -1.07 3.25 -3.93
N ALA A 272 -0.60 3.51 -2.71
CA ALA A 272 -1.49 3.68 -1.55
C ALA A 272 -2.39 4.92 -1.69
N GLU A 273 -1.86 6.00 -2.25
CA GLU A 273 -2.61 7.23 -2.55
C GLU A 273 -3.70 6.98 -3.59
N VAL A 274 -3.36 6.26 -4.66
CA VAL A 274 -4.32 5.90 -5.71
C VAL A 274 -5.39 4.96 -5.19
N LEU A 275 -5.01 3.92 -4.44
CA LEU A 275 -5.96 2.95 -3.89
C LEU A 275 -6.99 3.61 -2.97
N MET A 276 -6.59 4.56 -2.11
CA MET A 276 -7.51 5.30 -1.26
C MET A 276 -8.50 6.13 -2.09
N ARG A 277 -8.03 6.82 -3.15
CA ARG A 277 -8.87 7.61 -4.05
C ARG A 277 -9.85 6.76 -4.81
N GLN A 278 -9.39 5.65 -5.38
CA GLN A 278 -10.25 4.71 -6.12
C GLN A 278 -11.33 4.09 -5.22
N ALA A 279 -10.98 3.68 -4.00
CA ALA A 279 -11.92 3.13 -3.04
C ALA A 279 -13.02 4.12 -2.64
N SER A 280 -12.68 5.41 -2.57
CA SER A 280 -13.63 6.47 -2.26
C SER A 280 -14.48 6.92 -3.46
N GLY A 281 -14.06 6.59 -4.69
CA GLY A 281 -14.61 7.15 -5.93
C GLY A 281 -14.27 8.65 -6.14
N LEU A 282 -13.42 9.23 -5.28
CA LEU A 282 -13.11 10.66 -5.24
C LEU A 282 -11.60 10.86 -5.40
N TRP A 283 -11.19 11.75 -6.32
CA TRP A 283 -9.75 12.02 -6.53
C TRP A 283 -9.20 13.10 -5.59
N ASP A 284 -10.04 14.03 -5.15
CA ASP A 284 -9.65 15.01 -4.14
C ASP A 284 -9.24 14.30 -2.83
N VAL A 285 -8.02 14.56 -2.37
CA VAL A 285 -7.46 13.85 -1.21
C VAL A 285 -8.22 14.10 0.08
N ARG A 286 -8.79 15.31 0.27
CA ARG A 286 -9.53 15.64 1.49
C ARG A 286 -10.89 14.92 1.50
N ALA A 287 -11.54 14.84 0.34
CA ALA A 287 -12.79 14.10 0.20
C ALA A 287 -12.57 12.60 0.39
N ALA A 288 -11.53 12.03 -0.23
CA ALA A 288 -11.14 10.63 -0.07
C ALA A 288 -10.78 10.30 1.38
N SER A 289 -10.07 11.19 2.07
CA SER A 289 -9.73 11.04 3.49
C SER A 289 -10.97 10.97 4.38
N ARG A 290 -11.95 11.89 4.19
CA ARG A 290 -13.21 11.86 4.93
C ARG A 290 -14.03 10.60 4.63
N ALA A 291 -14.02 10.12 3.39
CA ALA A 291 -14.68 8.86 3.03
C ALA A 291 -14.00 7.66 3.72
N THR A 292 -12.66 7.66 3.83
CA THR A 292 -11.90 6.65 4.56
C THR A 292 -12.23 6.66 6.07
N GLU A 293 -12.28 7.83 6.69
CA GLU A 293 -12.67 7.96 8.12
C GLU A 293 -14.09 7.45 8.37
N ARG A 294 -15.03 7.78 7.47
CA ARG A 294 -16.41 7.29 7.54
C ARG A 294 -16.47 5.76 7.40
N TRP A 295 -15.75 5.20 6.43
CA TRP A 295 -15.66 3.75 6.29
C TRP A 295 -15.13 3.08 7.55
N MET A 296 -14.10 3.62 8.19
CA MET A 296 -13.59 3.07 9.45
C MET A 296 -14.64 3.11 10.57
N TYR A 297 -15.43 4.16 10.63
CA TYR A 297 -16.56 4.24 11.56
C TYR A 297 -17.63 3.18 11.26
N GLU A 298 -18.01 3.02 9.99
CA GLU A 298 -18.97 2.01 9.53
C GLU A 298 -18.49 0.59 9.83
N GLN A 299 -17.17 0.36 9.84
CA GLN A 299 -16.58 -0.92 10.24
C GLN A 299 -16.58 -1.15 11.77
N GLY A 300 -17.10 -0.24 12.57
CA GLY A 300 -17.11 -0.35 14.03
C GLY A 300 -15.74 -0.23 14.70
N LEU A 301 -14.77 0.36 14.00
CA LEU A 301 -13.41 0.50 14.52
C LEU A 301 -13.31 1.65 15.55
N PRO A 302 -12.41 1.57 16.56
CA PRO A 302 -12.20 2.66 17.48
C PRO A 302 -11.48 3.82 16.78
N ILE A 303 -12.23 4.87 16.42
CA ILE A 303 -11.74 6.01 15.63
C ILE A 303 -11.43 7.24 16.47
N GLN A 304 -11.43 7.14 17.79
CA GLN A 304 -11.13 8.29 18.66
C GLN A 304 -9.75 8.88 18.35
N GLY A 305 -9.70 10.16 17.97
CA GLY A 305 -8.49 10.86 17.59
C GLY A 305 -7.92 10.45 16.22
N LEU A 306 -8.67 9.70 15.42
CA LEU A 306 -8.31 9.40 14.04
C LEU A 306 -8.33 10.67 13.18
N ARG A 307 -7.33 10.84 12.36
CA ARG A 307 -7.27 11.81 11.26
C ARG A 307 -6.54 11.19 10.10
N VAL A 308 -7.22 11.06 8.99
CA VAL A 308 -6.65 10.67 7.71
C VAL A 308 -6.34 11.93 6.91
N ALA A 309 -5.09 12.18 6.61
CA ALA A 309 -4.65 13.33 5.82
C ALA A 309 -4.18 12.93 4.42
N ASP A 310 -3.71 11.68 4.26
CA ASP A 310 -3.33 11.08 3.00
C ASP A 310 -3.46 9.55 3.06
N GLY A 311 -3.24 8.88 1.93
CA GLY A 311 -3.31 7.42 1.85
C GLY A 311 -2.00 6.71 2.21
N SER A 312 -0.87 7.39 2.12
CA SER A 312 0.46 6.78 2.21
C SER A 312 1.11 6.89 3.59
N GLY A 313 0.69 7.86 4.40
CA GLY A 313 1.31 8.18 5.68
C GLY A 313 2.54 9.09 5.57
N LEU A 314 2.77 9.73 4.44
CA LEU A 314 3.83 10.73 4.28
C LEU A 314 3.46 12.04 4.97
N SER A 315 2.17 12.39 4.97
CA SER A 315 1.67 13.54 5.73
C SER A 315 1.90 13.38 7.24
N ARG A 316 2.48 14.39 7.84
CA ARG A 316 2.66 14.46 9.29
C ARG A 316 1.37 14.81 10.05
N ASN A 317 0.29 15.10 9.33
CA ASN A 317 -1.03 15.41 9.90
C ASN A 317 -1.91 14.16 10.14
N ASN A 318 -1.51 12.98 9.63
CA ASN A 318 -2.17 11.72 9.99
C ASN A 318 -2.08 11.48 11.50
N ARG A 319 -3.18 10.99 12.09
CA ARG A 319 -3.26 10.57 13.50
C ARG A 319 -4.03 9.27 13.57
N VAL A 320 -3.48 8.29 14.28
CA VAL A 320 -4.14 7.01 14.55
C VAL A 320 -3.63 6.45 15.87
N THR A 321 -4.47 5.70 16.56
CA THR A 321 -4.09 5.00 17.78
C THR A 321 -3.58 3.59 17.46
N SER A 322 -2.74 3.02 18.32
CA SER A 322 -2.33 1.62 18.14
C SER A 322 -3.52 0.66 18.32
N ARG A 323 -4.52 1.03 19.14
CA ARG A 323 -5.79 0.29 19.28
C ARG A 323 -6.56 0.26 17.96
N THR A 324 -6.67 1.39 17.27
CA THR A 324 -7.33 1.47 15.95
C THR A 324 -6.68 0.53 14.94
N ILE A 325 -5.35 0.54 14.84
CA ILE A 325 -4.63 -0.33 13.89
C ILE A 325 -4.73 -1.81 14.30
N ALA A 326 -4.60 -2.15 15.58
CA ALA A 326 -4.74 -3.53 16.03
C ALA A 326 -6.16 -4.07 15.78
N ALA A 327 -7.20 -3.25 16.03
CA ALA A 327 -8.59 -3.58 15.71
C ALA A 327 -8.81 -3.75 14.20
N LEU A 328 -8.22 -2.88 13.37
CA LEU A 328 -8.26 -3.02 11.91
C LEU A 328 -7.65 -4.35 11.44
N LEU A 329 -6.48 -4.72 11.99
CA LEU A 329 -5.84 -6.00 11.67
C LEU A 329 -6.75 -7.19 12.02
N MET A 330 -7.37 -7.16 13.20
CA MET A 330 -8.33 -8.18 13.63
C MET A 330 -9.56 -8.21 12.68
N ARG A 331 -10.10 -7.04 12.32
CA ARG A 331 -11.22 -6.95 11.36
C ARG A 331 -10.85 -7.55 10.01
N MET A 332 -9.65 -7.26 9.51
CA MET A 332 -9.18 -7.76 8.23
C MET A 332 -8.82 -9.25 8.27
N ASP A 333 -8.50 -9.81 9.42
CA ASP A 333 -8.31 -11.26 9.59
C ASP A 333 -9.63 -12.02 9.44
N GLN A 334 -10.74 -11.42 9.87
CA GLN A 334 -12.10 -11.95 9.75
C GLN A 334 -12.78 -11.58 8.42
N HIS A 335 -12.12 -10.77 7.58
CA HIS A 335 -12.67 -10.31 6.30
C HIS A 335 -12.68 -11.46 5.28
N PRO A 336 -13.69 -11.57 4.38
CA PRO A 336 -13.71 -12.57 3.31
C PRO A 336 -12.44 -12.64 2.46
N PHE A 337 -11.77 -11.49 2.28
CA PHE A 337 -10.54 -11.37 1.52
C PHE A 337 -9.28 -11.31 2.41
N SER A 338 -9.34 -11.83 3.62
CA SER A 338 -8.25 -11.86 4.61
C SER A 338 -6.93 -12.35 4.02
N ALA A 339 -6.96 -13.45 3.25
CA ALA A 339 -5.78 -14.03 2.64
C ALA A 339 -5.02 -13.04 1.74
N TYR A 340 -5.73 -12.23 0.96
CA TYR A 340 -5.13 -11.19 0.10
C TYR A 340 -4.47 -10.08 0.94
N TYR A 341 -5.16 -9.64 1.99
CA TYR A 341 -4.66 -8.59 2.85
C TYR A 341 -3.38 -9.02 3.59
N GLN A 342 -3.40 -10.21 4.21
CA GLN A 342 -2.24 -10.74 4.92
C GLN A 342 -1.07 -11.05 3.97
N ALA A 343 -1.34 -11.60 2.78
CA ALA A 343 -0.33 -11.91 1.77
C ALA A 343 0.37 -10.64 1.24
N SER A 344 -0.27 -9.49 1.30
CA SER A 344 0.30 -8.22 0.85
C SER A 344 1.39 -7.66 1.77
N MET A 345 1.57 -8.21 2.98
CA MET A 345 2.49 -7.65 3.98
C MET A 345 3.91 -8.17 3.82
N ALA A 346 4.87 -7.36 4.29
CA ALA A 346 6.25 -7.80 4.45
C ALA A 346 6.35 -8.92 5.50
N ILE A 347 7.35 -9.81 5.36
CA ILE A 347 7.57 -10.95 6.25
C ILE A 347 8.93 -10.81 6.92
N ALA A 348 8.96 -10.92 8.25
CA ALA A 348 10.16 -10.86 9.04
C ALA A 348 11.22 -11.85 8.54
N GLY A 349 12.45 -11.37 8.33
CA GLY A 349 13.59 -12.14 7.86
C GLY A 349 13.54 -12.55 6.38
N GLN A 350 12.43 -12.32 5.65
CA GLN A 350 12.21 -12.97 4.36
C GLN A 350 11.85 -11.99 3.22
N ARG A 351 10.88 -11.07 3.42
CA ARG A 351 10.30 -10.31 2.31
C ARG A 351 10.05 -8.85 2.64
N GLY A 352 10.18 -7.98 1.62
CA GLY A 352 9.83 -6.56 1.65
C GLY A 352 10.63 -5.78 2.67
N THR A 353 10.04 -4.78 3.28
CA THR A 353 10.69 -3.91 4.26
C THR A 353 11.14 -4.61 5.55
N LEU A 354 10.72 -5.85 5.77
CA LEU A 354 11.11 -6.69 6.92
C LEU A 354 12.18 -7.74 6.59
N ARG A 355 12.61 -7.89 5.33
CA ARG A 355 13.53 -8.97 4.90
C ARG A 355 14.84 -9.05 5.67
N ASN A 356 15.35 -7.91 6.14
CA ASN A 356 16.58 -7.84 6.90
C ASN A 356 16.37 -7.67 8.42
N LEU A 357 15.09 -7.60 8.85
CA LEU A 357 14.74 -7.48 10.26
C LEU A 357 14.32 -8.83 10.82
N TYR A 358 14.86 -9.19 11.99
CA TYR A 358 14.52 -10.41 12.74
C TYR A 358 14.92 -11.73 12.07
N ARG A 359 15.78 -11.72 11.04
CA ARG A 359 16.30 -12.90 10.37
C ARG A 359 17.01 -13.82 11.36
N GLY A 360 16.74 -15.13 11.29
CA GLY A 360 17.33 -16.12 12.18
C GLY A 360 16.88 -16.05 13.65
N SER A 361 15.91 -15.19 13.96
CA SER A 361 15.32 -15.10 15.30
C SER A 361 14.01 -15.89 15.39
N VAL A 362 13.44 -16.01 16.59
CA VAL A 362 12.11 -16.62 16.81
C VAL A 362 10.97 -15.93 16.07
N LEU A 363 11.23 -14.74 15.51
CA LEU A 363 10.26 -13.97 14.75
C LEU A 363 10.37 -14.21 13.25
N ASP A 364 11.43 -14.88 12.77
CA ASP A 364 11.66 -15.15 11.35
C ASP A 364 10.49 -15.94 10.76
N GLY A 365 9.90 -15.43 9.70
CA GLY A 365 8.71 -15.99 9.05
C GLY A 365 7.41 -15.92 9.86
N ARG A 366 7.48 -15.62 11.18
CA ARG A 366 6.30 -15.63 12.07
C ARG A 366 5.59 -14.29 12.21
N PHE A 367 6.26 -13.20 11.87
CA PHE A 367 5.65 -11.87 11.86
C PHE A 367 5.45 -11.38 10.42
N ARG A 368 4.20 -11.03 10.11
CA ARG A 368 3.82 -10.37 8.84
C ARG A 368 3.29 -9.00 9.18
N GLY A 369 3.80 -7.95 8.54
CA GLY A 369 3.34 -6.62 8.92
C GLY A 369 3.87 -5.50 8.03
N LYS A 370 3.45 -4.31 8.40
CA LYS A 370 3.82 -3.04 7.76
C LYS A 370 4.73 -2.24 8.66
N THR A 371 5.87 -1.82 8.12
CA THR A 371 6.74 -0.83 8.76
C THR A 371 6.36 0.59 8.38
N GLY A 372 6.62 1.55 9.26
CA GLY A 372 6.50 2.97 8.97
C GLY A 372 7.72 3.75 9.43
N THR A 373 8.20 4.64 8.57
CA THR A 373 9.39 5.46 8.83
C THR A 373 9.26 6.82 8.17
N ILE A 374 9.27 7.87 8.96
CA ILE A 374 9.59 9.25 8.57
C ILE A 374 10.44 9.86 9.69
N SER A 375 10.99 11.05 9.50
CA SER A 375 11.83 11.71 10.52
C SER A 375 11.13 11.78 11.88
N GLY A 376 11.76 11.24 12.93
CA GLY A 376 11.24 11.17 14.29
C GLY A 376 10.08 10.18 14.53
N VAL A 377 9.67 9.41 13.52
CA VAL A 377 8.58 8.43 13.64
C VAL A 377 9.03 7.06 13.20
N ARG A 378 8.68 6.05 14.00
CA ARG A 378 8.81 4.64 13.66
C ARG A 378 7.55 3.90 14.06
N SER A 379 7.09 3.01 13.21
CA SER A 379 5.95 2.14 13.51
C SER A 379 6.11 0.76 12.88
N ILE A 380 5.48 -0.22 13.48
CA ILE A 380 5.32 -1.55 12.94
C ILE A 380 4.01 -2.13 13.45
N SER A 381 3.20 -2.67 12.55
CA SER A 381 1.94 -3.33 12.92
C SER A 381 1.69 -4.51 12.00
N GLY A 382 1.07 -5.57 12.54
CA GLY A 382 0.83 -6.78 11.76
C GLY A 382 0.40 -7.96 12.62
N TYR A 383 0.50 -9.11 12.01
CA TYR A 383 0.12 -10.42 12.54
C TYR A 383 1.35 -11.17 13.05
N LEU A 384 1.34 -11.53 14.31
CA LEU A 384 2.36 -12.40 14.89
C LEU A 384 1.77 -13.78 15.15
N GLN A 385 2.30 -14.79 14.47
CA GLN A 385 1.91 -16.17 14.70
C GLN A 385 2.56 -16.67 15.99
N THR A 386 1.75 -17.10 16.96
CA THR A 386 2.20 -17.62 18.25
C THR A 386 1.69 -19.04 18.49
N ALA A 387 2.15 -19.69 19.56
CA ALA A 387 1.69 -21.03 19.95
C ALA A 387 0.20 -21.07 20.32
N ASP A 388 -0.35 -19.91 20.72
CA ASP A 388 -1.75 -19.73 21.16
C ASP A 388 -2.54 -18.92 20.12
N GLY A 389 -2.27 -19.14 18.83
CA GLY A 389 -2.94 -18.48 17.71
C GLY A 389 -2.34 -17.12 17.33
N PRO A 390 -2.97 -16.41 16.40
CA PRO A 390 -2.50 -15.11 15.92
C PRO A 390 -2.63 -14.02 16.99
N ARG A 391 -1.71 -13.07 16.96
CA ARG A 391 -1.76 -11.82 17.73
C ARG A 391 -1.73 -10.63 16.78
N TYR A 392 -2.61 -9.68 17.00
CA TYR A 392 -2.66 -8.42 16.26
C TYR A 392 -1.86 -7.39 17.05
N VAL A 393 -0.70 -7.04 16.52
CA VAL A 393 0.25 -6.16 17.21
C VAL A 393 0.34 -4.83 16.48
N SER A 394 0.19 -3.73 17.20
CA SER A 394 0.44 -2.39 16.68
C SER A 394 1.36 -1.63 17.61
N MET A 395 2.43 -1.07 17.05
CA MET A 395 3.42 -0.28 17.76
C MET A 395 3.72 1.00 16.97
N ILE A 396 3.53 2.15 17.58
CA ILE A 396 3.76 3.46 16.97
C ILE A 396 4.58 4.32 17.93
N SER A 397 5.71 4.84 17.46
CA SER A 397 6.56 5.74 18.23
C SER A 397 6.74 7.08 17.53
N ASN A 398 6.63 8.16 18.30
CA ASN A 398 6.98 9.50 17.90
C ASN A 398 8.09 10.03 18.84
N GLY A 399 9.36 9.86 18.44
CA GLY A 399 10.53 10.33 19.17
C GLY A 399 11.37 9.26 19.89
N SER A 400 11.19 7.95 19.60
CA SER A 400 12.05 6.92 20.16
C SER A 400 13.48 7.03 19.59
N VAL A 401 14.48 6.83 20.48
CA VAL A 401 15.91 6.87 20.10
C VAL A 401 16.45 5.49 19.68
N ARG A 402 15.79 4.39 20.08
CA ARG A 402 16.17 3.01 19.71
C ARG A 402 14.99 2.16 19.24
N PRO A 403 14.21 2.64 18.26
CA PRO A 403 12.91 2.05 17.94
C PRO A 403 13.00 0.60 17.46
N ASN A 404 13.97 0.25 16.60
CA ASN A 404 14.08 -1.10 16.05
C ASN A 404 14.38 -2.14 17.14
N THR A 405 15.21 -1.80 18.12
CA THR A 405 15.51 -2.65 19.28
C THR A 405 14.26 -2.90 20.09
N LEU A 406 13.52 -1.83 20.44
CA LEU A 406 12.31 -1.92 21.26
C LEU A 406 11.19 -2.70 20.54
N MET A 407 10.97 -2.47 19.25
CA MET A 407 10.01 -3.25 18.47
C MET A 407 10.33 -4.75 18.50
N GLY A 408 11.61 -5.13 18.34
CA GLY A 408 12.03 -6.52 18.42
C GLY A 408 11.86 -7.13 19.82
N GLN A 409 12.16 -6.37 20.89
CA GLN A 409 11.94 -6.82 22.27
C GLN A 409 10.46 -7.03 22.58
N ILE A 410 9.61 -6.12 22.14
CA ILE A 410 8.16 -6.22 22.32
C ILE A 410 7.60 -7.44 21.60
N LEU A 411 7.93 -7.64 20.31
CA LEU A 411 7.47 -8.82 19.55
C LEU A 411 7.91 -10.13 20.19
N ARG A 412 9.16 -10.22 20.68
CA ARG A 412 9.63 -11.40 21.42
C ARG A 412 8.88 -11.60 22.74
N SER A 413 8.50 -10.51 23.44
CA SER A 413 7.68 -10.61 24.64
C SER A 413 6.29 -11.14 24.33
N VAL A 414 5.65 -10.65 23.25
CA VAL A 414 4.36 -11.18 22.80
C VAL A 414 4.47 -12.68 22.48
N GLN A 415 5.52 -13.10 21.76
CA GLN A 415 5.77 -14.51 21.48
C GLN A 415 5.95 -15.34 22.76
N ARG A 416 6.73 -14.83 23.72
CA ARG A 416 7.03 -15.52 24.98
C ARG A 416 5.81 -15.68 25.88
N PHE A 417 4.93 -14.68 25.93
CA PHE A 417 3.75 -14.67 26.78
C PHE A 417 2.45 -15.04 26.01
N SER A 418 2.58 -15.90 25.04
CA SER A 418 1.48 -16.52 24.31
C SER A 418 1.66 -18.05 24.29
N PRO A 419 0.90 -18.81 25.10
CA PRO A 419 -0.21 -18.36 25.95
C PRO A 419 0.20 -17.50 27.14
N CYS A 420 -0.74 -16.70 27.63
CA CYS A 420 -0.56 -15.92 28.84
C CYS A 420 -0.39 -16.87 30.05
N PRO A 421 0.66 -16.73 30.86
CA PRO A 421 0.82 -17.57 32.04
C PRO A 421 -0.38 -17.42 32.99
N SER A 422 -0.88 -18.55 33.48
CA SER A 422 -1.93 -18.56 34.51
C SER A 422 -1.42 -17.86 35.77
N SER A 423 -2.21 -16.98 36.33
CA SER A 423 -1.92 -16.30 37.61
C SER A 423 -2.17 -17.23 38.83
N VAL A 424 -1.81 -18.50 38.73
CA VAL A 424 -1.86 -19.40 39.89
C VAL A 424 -0.66 -19.03 40.77
N ALA A 425 -0.94 -18.34 41.86
CA ALA A 425 0.03 -18.17 42.93
C ALA A 425 0.52 -19.57 43.34
N PRO A 426 1.85 -19.77 43.52
CA PRO A 426 2.32 -21.06 44.03
C PRO A 426 1.62 -21.31 45.37
N ALA A 427 0.92 -22.42 45.45
CA ALA A 427 0.36 -22.89 46.72
C ALA A 427 1.50 -22.88 47.73
N LYS A 428 1.36 -22.07 48.78
CA LYS A 428 2.27 -22.12 49.94
C LYS A 428 2.30 -23.58 50.40
N ARG A 429 3.43 -24.25 50.21
CA ARG A 429 3.65 -25.52 50.90
C ARG A 429 3.44 -25.19 52.39
N ARG A 430 2.35 -25.70 52.95
CA ARG A 430 2.21 -25.81 54.39
C ARG A 430 3.24 -26.90 54.75
N ASP A 431 4.35 -26.45 55.30
CA ASP A 431 5.24 -27.35 56.00
C ASP A 431 4.44 -27.94 57.13
N ALA A 432 4.09 -29.22 57.00
CA ALA A 432 3.62 -30.04 58.09
C ALA A 432 4.81 -30.30 59.02
N LEU A 433 4.99 -29.44 60.00
CA LEU A 433 5.71 -29.78 61.21
C LEU A 433 4.68 -30.40 62.15
N GLY A 434 4.81 -31.70 62.32
CA GLY A 434 4.26 -32.54 63.36
C GLY A 434 5.29 -33.55 63.77
#